data_4f50d5810a928e1ed085bb1acb49fde5
#
_entry.id   4f50d5810a928e1ed085bb1acb49fde5
#
_cell.length_a   1.000
_cell.length_b   1.000
_cell.length_c   1.000
_cell.angle_alpha   90.00
_cell.angle_beta   90.00
_cell.angle_gamma   90.00
#
_symmetry.space_group_name_H-M   'P 1'
#
loop_
_entity.id
_entity.type
_entity.pdbx_description
1 polymer ?
#
loop_
_entity_poly.entity_id
_entity_poly.type
_entity_poly.pdbx_seq_one_letter_code
_entity_poly.pdbx_strand_id
1 'polypeptide(L)'
;KPSLKILQAREGIVVPQGSKSLVKRLGFPATFEMRVWEELKFGELEITHTPSHHWGARFIHDTHRDYGGYIVRAENKSVFHCGDSAYFDGFAKIGKRHEIDVALMPIGAYDAPSGRDVHMNPEEAVRAFADLGAKLLIPMHYGTFPLGNEPHDEPVDRLLAEADRLGISEQALIPEEGVGIEW
;
A
#
# COMPACT_ATOMS: atom_id res chain seq x y z
N LYS A 1 -9.53 -13.68 2.23
CA LYS A 1 -9.15 -14.98 2.83
C LYS A 1 -8.97 -16.12 1.81
N PRO A 2 -9.83 -16.33 0.78
CA PRO A 2 -9.61 -17.39 -0.22
C PRO A 2 -8.25 -17.28 -0.89
N SER A 3 -7.84 -16.11 -1.38
CA SER A 3 -6.55 -15.84 -2.02
C SER A 3 -5.35 -16.19 -1.13
N LEU A 4 -5.42 -15.87 0.17
CA LEU A 4 -4.34 -16.18 1.11
C LEU A 4 -4.15 -17.69 1.34
N LYS A 5 -5.20 -18.50 1.13
CA LYS A 5 -5.13 -19.96 1.31
C LYS A 5 -4.34 -20.67 0.21
N ILE A 6 -4.22 -20.06 -0.96
CA ILE A 6 -3.49 -20.63 -2.10
C ILE A 6 -2.03 -20.18 -2.14
N LEU A 7 -1.64 -19.22 -1.31
CA LEU A 7 -0.25 -18.78 -1.22
C LEU A 7 0.59 -19.82 -0.51
N GLN A 8 1.67 -20.23 -1.15
CA GLN A 8 2.68 -21.12 -0.57
C GLN A 8 3.79 -20.27 0.05
N ALA A 9 3.62 -19.90 1.32
CA ALA A 9 4.65 -19.20 2.06
C ALA A 9 5.59 -20.20 2.74
N ARG A 10 6.89 -20.07 2.54
CA ARG A 10 7.91 -20.95 3.13
C ARG A 10 8.16 -20.62 4.60
N GLU A 11 8.30 -19.35 4.92
CA GLU A 11 8.67 -18.87 6.26
C GLU A 11 7.44 -18.48 7.11
N GLY A 12 6.43 -17.86 6.49
CA GLY A 12 5.25 -17.42 7.22
C GLY A 12 4.54 -16.26 6.59
N ILE A 13 3.79 -15.53 7.40
CA ILE A 13 3.08 -14.31 7.03
C ILE A 13 3.39 -13.19 8.03
N VAL A 14 3.65 -11.99 7.51
CA VAL A 14 3.75 -10.77 8.30
C VAL A 14 2.38 -10.08 8.30
N VAL A 15 1.94 -9.60 9.45
CA VAL A 15 0.67 -8.93 9.63
C VAL A 15 0.80 -7.77 10.64
N PRO A 16 -0.07 -6.75 10.58
CA PRO A 16 -0.12 -5.72 11.61
C PRO A 16 -0.45 -6.31 12.99
N GLN A 17 0.04 -5.66 14.05
CA GLN A 17 -0.24 -6.01 15.45
C GLN A 17 -1.74 -6.21 15.70
N GLY A 18 -2.13 -7.25 16.43
CA GLY A 18 -3.51 -7.62 16.71
C GLY A 18 -4.22 -8.41 15.61
N SER A 19 -3.56 -8.66 14.46
CA SER A 19 -4.17 -9.33 13.30
C SER A 19 -3.90 -10.84 13.18
N LYS A 20 -3.06 -11.42 14.04
CA LYS A 20 -2.71 -12.85 14.06
C LYS A 20 -3.93 -13.78 14.05
N SER A 21 -4.98 -13.43 14.80
CA SER A 21 -6.20 -14.22 14.87
C SER A 21 -6.92 -14.36 13.53
N LEU A 22 -6.77 -13.41 12.60
CA LEU A 22 -7.40 -13.40 11.29
C LEU A 22 -6.77 -14.42 10.33
N VAL A 23 -5.49 -14.73 10.53
CA VAL A 23 -4.69 -15.58 9.63
C VAL A 23 -4.35 -16.95 10.22
N LYS A 24 -4.58 -17.16 11.54
CA LYS A 24 -4.22 -18.39 12.28
C LYS A 24 -4.69 -19.70 11.61
N ARG A 25 -5.82 -19.67 10.88
CA ARG A 25 -6.42 -20.85 10.24
C ARG A 25 -6.13 -20.96 8.73
N LEU A 26 -5.16 -20.18 8.22
CA LEU A 26 -4.87 -20.15 6.79
C LEU A 26 -3.72 -21.08 6.38
N GLY A 27 -3.04 -21.72 7.34
CA GLY A 27 -1.99 -22.73 7.07
C GLY A 27 -0.58 -22.16 6.91
N PHE A 28 -0.33 -20.90 7.29
CA PHE A 28 1.04 -20.36 7.28
C PHE A 28 1.91 -21.00 8.36
N PRO A 29 3.19 -21.34 8.08
CA PRO A 29 4.12 -21.94 9.04
C PRO A 29 4.31 -21.08 10.30
N ALA A 30 4.44 -19.77 10.12
CA ALA A 30 4.55 -18.79 11.20
C ALA A 30 3.73 -17.55 10.92
N THR A 31 3.41 -16.77 11.97
CA THR A 31 2.77 -15.47 11.86
C THR A 31 3.56 -14.47 12.70
N PHE A 32 4.05 -13.43 12.04
CA PHE A 32 4.81 -12.34 12.65
C PHE A 32 3.94 -11.09 12.70
N GLU A 33 3.68 -10.60 13.89
CA GLU A 33 2.94 -9.35 14.10
C GLU A 33 3.93 -8.20 14.21
N MET A 34 3.65 -7.09 13.52
CA MET A 34 4.48 -5.89 13.55
C MET A 34 3.68 -4.68 13.98
N ARG A 35 4.29 -3.88 14.86
CA ARG A 35 3.81 -2.53 15.19
C ARG A 35 4.31 -1.54 14.14
N VAL A 36 3.64 -0.39 14.06
CA VAL A 36 4.11 0.72 13.21
C VAL A 36 5.54 1.10 13.58
N TRP A 37 6.40 1.24 12.58
CA TRP A 37 7.85 1.49 12.65
C TRP A 37 8.70 0.31 13.15
N GLU A 38 8.11 -0.85 13.36
CA GLU A 38 8.88 -2.05 13.66
C GLU A 38 9.53 -2.59 12.39
N GLU A 39 10.75 -3.11 12.53
CA GLU A 39 11.53 -3.71 11.46
C GLU A 39 11.73 -5.20 11.72
N LEU A 40 11.65 -6.00 10.68
CA LEU A 40 11.81 -7.44 10.72
C LEU A 40 12.74 -7.90 9.59
N LYS A 41 13.71 -8.76 9.92
CA LYS A 41 14.66 -9.31 8.93
C LYS A 41 14.40 -10.79 8.69
N PHE A 42 14.37 -11.15 7.42
CA PHE A 42 14.31 -12.54 6.94
C PHE A 42 15.43 -12.76 5.92
N GLY A 43 16.56 -13.30 6.37
CA GLY A 43 17.74 -13.39 5.51
C GLY A 43 18.18 -12.00 5.03
N GLU A 44 18.16 -11.80 3.73
CA GLU A 44 18.51 -10.52 3.11
C GLU A 44 17.31 -9.55 2.96
N LEU A 45 16.09 -10.02 3.25
CA LEU A 45 14.89 -9.18 3.23
C LEU A 45 14.79 -8.41 4.54
N GLU A 46 14.55 -7.12 4.43
CA GLU A 46 14.18 -6.23 5.53
C GLU A 46 12.78 -5.69 5.29
N ILE A 47 11.90 -5.83 6.27
CA ILE A 47 10.50 -5.41 6.20
C ILE A 47 10.26 -4.38 7.29
N THR A 48 9.76 -3.20 6.92
CA THR A 48 9.35 -2.15 7.87
C THR A 48 7.84 -1.95 7.77
N HIS A 49 7.12 -1.97 8.89
CA HIS A 49 5.72 -1.61 8.95
C HIS A 49 5.58 -0.09 9.07
N THR A 50 4.84 0.53 8.16
CA THR A 50 4.68 1.99 8.08
C THR A 50 3.28 2.43 8.50
N PRO A 51 3.12 3.68 9.02
CA PRO A 51 1.80 4.21 9.32
C PRO A 51 0.99 4.46 8.04
N SER A 52 -0.34 4.47 8.16
CA SER A 52 -1.29 4.94 7.15
C SER A 52 -2.42 5.75 7.82
N HIS A 53 -3.18 6.48 7.02
CA HIS A 53 -4.40 7.16 7.46
C HIS A 53 -5.61 6.36 6.99
N HIS A 54 -5.98 5.36 7.76
CA HIS A 54 -7.10 4.47 7.50
C HIS A 54 -7.76 4.06 8.83
N TRP A 55 -8.53 2.99 8.83
CA TRP A 55 -9.11 2.42 10.04
C TRP A 55 -8.94 0.88 10.04
N GLY A 56 -8.50 0.34 11.16
CA GLY A 56 -8.17 -1.08 11.31
C GLY A 56 -9.36 -2.01 11.61
N ALA A 57 -10.58 -1.50 11.63
CA ALA A 57 -11.73 -2.25 12.15
C ALA A 57 -12.78 -2.55 11.08
N ARG A 58 -13.20 -3.82 10.97
CA ARG A 58 -14.45 -4.20 10.28
C ARG A 58 -15.68 -3.99 11.15
N PHE A 59 -15.52 -4.08 12.45
CA PHE A 59 -16.57 -3.94 13.47
C PHE A 59 -16.03 -3.10 14.62
N ILE A 60 -16.92 -2.52 15.42
CA ILE A 60 -16.59 -1.66 16.58
C ILE A 60 -15.60 -2.33 17.56
N HIS A 61 -15.54 -3.66 17.60
CA HIS A 61 -14.66 -4.42 18.51
C HIS A 61 -13.23 -4.63 17.99
N ASP A 62 -12.95 -4.26 16.75
CA ASP A 62 -11.66 -4.54 16.09
C ASP A 62 -10.67 -3.37 16.14
N THR A 63 -10.97 -2.34 16.94
CA THR A 63 -10.18 -1.10 17.07
C THR A 63 -8.78 -1.29 17.66
N HIS A 64 -8.49 -2.50 18.17
CA HIS A 64 -7.19 -2.87 18.73
C HIS A 64 -6.17 -3.35 17.69
N ARG A 65 -6.56 -3.42 16.40
CA ARG A 65 -5.67 -3.88 15.33
C ARG A 65 -4.98 -2.70 14.69
N ASP A 66 -3.67 -2.82 14.55
CA ASP A 66 -2.90 -1.89 13.75
C ASP A 66 -3.22 -2.10 12.26
N TYR A 67 -2.94 -1.09 11.48
CA TYR A 67 -3.05 -1.05 10.02
C TYR A 67 -1.91 -0.21 9.47
N GLY A 68 -1.61 -0.33 8.18
CA GLY A 68 -0.51 0.42 7.58
C GLY A 68 -0.03 -0.19 6.30
N GLY A 69 1.04 0.41 5.79
CA GLY A 69 1.79 -0.07 4.65
C GLY A 69 3.03 -0.85 5.08
N TYR A 70 3.80 -1.28 4.09
CA TYR A 70 5.06 -1.98 4.31
C TYR A 70 6.12 -1.48 3.33
N ILE A 71 7.34 -1.30 3.82
CA ILE A 71 8.53 -1.20 2.98
C ILE A 71 9.20 -2.57 3.00
N VAL A 72 9.48 -3.13 1.83
CA VAL A 72 10.28 -4.33 1.66
C VAL A 72 11.56 -3.93 0.95
N ARG A 73 12.68 -4.21 1.58
CA ARG A 73 14.02 -3.97 1.03
C ARG A 73 14.75 -5.28 0.83
N ALA A 74 15.39 -5.41 -0.33
CA ALA A 74 16.31 -6.50 -0.63
C ALA A 74 17.52 -5.93 -1.37
N GLU A 75 18.72 -6.28 -0.93
CA GLU A 75 19.95 -5.71 -1.49
C GLU A 75 19.92 -4.18 -1.48
N ASN A 76 19.95 -3.57 -2.68
CA ASN A 76 19.94 -2.12 -2.86
C ASN A 76 18.59 -1.60 -3.39
N LYS A 77 17.53 -2.41 -3.36
CA LYS A 77 16.21 -2.06 -3.89
C LYS A 77 15.15 -2.07 -2.82
N SER A 78 14.20 -1.15 -2.92
CA SER A 78 13.12 -0.99 -1.95
C SER A 78 11.77 -0.75 -2.62
N VAL A 79 10.76 -1.46 -2.15
CA VAL A 79 9.37 -1.30 -2.57
C VAL A 79 8.54 -0.89 -1.38
N PHE A 80 7.82 0.22 -1.49
CA PHE A 80 6.80 0.64 -0.55
C PHE A 80 5.43 0.24 -1.05
N HIS A 81 4.71 -0.57 -0.29
CA HIS A 81 3.29 -0.85 -0.49
C HIS A 81 2.50 -0.03 0.52
N CYS A 82 1.77 0.97 0.05
CA CYS A 82 1.05 1.91 0.90
C CYS A 82 -0.03 1.22 1.77
N GLY A 83 -0.66 0.15 1.27
CA GLY A 83 -1.94 -0.32 1.81
C GLY A 83 -3.04 0.69 1.50
N ASP A 84 -4.18 0.57 2.18
CA ASP A 84 -5.26 1.53 2.06
C ASP A 84 -4.96 2.75 2.95
N SER A 85 -5.02 3.95 2.38
CA SER A 85 -4.74 5.20 3.09
C SER A 85 -5.36 6.40 2.39
N ALA A 86 -5.89 7.35 3.16
CA ALA A 86 -6.03 8.73 2.71
C ALA A 86 -4.66 9.42 2.72
N TYR A 87 -4.56 10.60 2.07
CA TYR A 87 -3.37 11.43 2.17
C TYR A 87 -3.17 11.94 3.61
N PHE A 88 -1.92 11.94 4.09
CA PHE A 88 -1.54 12.49 5.40
C PHE A 88 -0.03 12.81 5.45
N ASP A 89 0.37 13.65 6.41
CA ASP A 89 1.76 14.11 6.56
C ASP A 89 2.78 12.99 6.90
N GLY A 90 2.31 11.79 7.13
CA GLY A 90 3.15 10.62 7.38
C GLY A 90 4.00 10.21 6.19
N PHE A 91 3.56 10.49 4.95
CA PHE A 91 4.34 10.16 3.75
C PHE A 91 5.70 10.86 3.74
N ALA A 92 5.74 12.14 4.07
CA ALA A 92 7.00 12.86 4.20
C ALA A 92 7.90 12.32 5.35
N LYS A 93 7.30 11.76 6.42
CA LYS A 93 8.07 11.12 7.50
C LYS A 93 8.64 9.77 7.07
N ILE A 94 7.90 9.02 6.26
CA ILE A 94 8.35 7.75 5.68
C ILE A 94 9.53 8.02 4.74
N GLY A 95 9.40 8.95 3.79
CA GLY A 95 10.46 9.31 2.84
C GLY A 95 11.73 9.87 3.49
N LYS A 96 11.61 10.57 4.62
CA LYS A 96 12.78 11.03 5.41
C LYS A 96 13.55 9.89 6.09
N ARG A 97 12.90 8.76 6.35
CA ARG A 97 13.51 7.60 7.04
C ARG A 97 14.04 6.54 6.08
N HIS A 98 13.43 6.43 4.92
CA HIS A 98 13.71 5.35 3.98
C HIS A 98 13.82 5.89 2.56
N GLU A 99 14.87 5.50 1.85
CA GLU A 99 14.93 5.66 0.40
C GLU A 99 14.00 4.63 -0.24
N ILE A 100 13.13 5.06 -1.17
CA ILE A 100 12.12 4.24 -1.81
C ILE A 100 12.33 4.27 -3.32
N ASP A 101 12.52 3.09 -3.93
CA ASP A 101 12.67 3.01 -5.37
C ASP A 101 11.29 2.94 -6.05
N VAL A 102 10.39 2.09 -5.54
CA VAL A 102 9.04 1.93 -6.10
C VAL A 102 8.00 2.13 -5.01
N ALA A 103 7.01 2.99 -5.27
CA ALA A 103 5.85 3.20 -4.41
C ALA A 103 4.57 2.66 -5.07
N LEU A 104 3.94 1.67 -4.44
CA LEU A 104 2.61 1.16 -4.82
C LEU A 104 1.57 1.99 -4.09
N MET A 105 0.85 2.87 -4.83
CA MET A 105 -0.03 3.89 -4.26
C MET A 105 -1.50 3.62 -4.61
N PRO A 106 -2.42 3.61 -3.62
CA PRO A 106 -3.85 3.48 -3.91
C PRO A 106 -4.39 4.72 -4.60
N ILE A 107 -5.24 4.53 -5.62
CA ILE A 107 -5.85 5.61 -6.40
C ILE A 107 -7.36 5.47 -6.58
N GLY A 108 -8.00 4.50 -5.92
CA GLY A 108 -9.43 4.22 -6.04
C GLY A 108 -10.17 4.27 -4.71
N ALA A 109 -11.49 4.15 -4.75
CA ALA A 109 -12.41 4.20 -3.62
C ALA A 109 -12.42 5.56 -2.87
N TYR A 110 -12.04 6.65 -3.53
CA TYR A 110 -11.97 7.99 -2.94
C TYR A 110 -13.33 8.68 -2.82
N ASP A 111 -14.32 8.32 -3.64
CA ASP A 111 -15.71 8.78 -3.50
C ASP A 111 -16.55 7.72 -2.76
N ALA A 112 -16.18 7.45 -1.52
CA ALA A 112 -16.81 6.41 -0.73
C ALA A 112 -18.27 6.78 -0.36
N PRO A 113 -19.25 5.86 -0.53
CA PRO A 113 -20.65 6.10 -0.15
C PRO A 113 -20.84 6.46 1.32
N SER A 114 -19.89 6.09 2.17
CA SER A 114 -19.87 6.42 3.60
C SER A 114 -19.48 7.86 3.90
N GLY A 115 -18.98 8.62 2.93
CA GLY A 115 -18.42 9.95 3.11
C GLY A 115 -17.16 9.98 3.99
N ARG A 116 -16.52 8.85 4.23
CA ARG A 116 -15.28 8.78 5.01
C ARG A 116 -14.08 9.07 4.12
N ASP A 117 -13.27 10.01 4.55
CA ASP A 117 -11.98 10.33 3.93
C ASP A 117 -10.91 9.38 4.47
N VAL A 118 -10.83 8.17 3.86
CA VAL A 118 -9.90 7.10 4.23
C VAL A 118 -9.12 6.56 3.03
N HIS A 119 -9.42 7.05 1.83
CA HIS A 119 -8.70 6.72 0.60
C HIS A 119 -8.31 8.01 -0.11
N MET A 120 -7.11 8.06 -0.67
CA MET A 120 -6.66 9.19 -1.46
C MET A 120 -7.17 9.11 -2.90
N ASN A 121 -7.49 10.27 -3.49
CA ASN A 121 -7.72 10.39 -4.91
C ASN A 121 -6.39 10.35 -5.70
N PRO A 122 -6.41 10.25 -7.04
CA PRO A 122 -5.19 10.16 -7.85
C PRO A 122 -4.23 11.33 -7.67
N GLU A 123 -4.70 12.56 -7.53
CA GLU A 123 -3.88 13.75 -7.33
C GLU A 123 -3.18 13.72 -5.96
N GLU A 124 -3.89 13.25 -4.93
CA GLU A 124 -3.32 13.05 -3.61
C GLU A 124 -2.28 11.92 -3.59
N ALA A 125 -2.48 10.86 -4.40
CA ALA A 125 -1.51 9.80 -4.55
C ALA A 125 -0.21 10.30 -5.20
N VAL A 126 -0.31 11.16 -6.21
CA VAL A 126 0.87 11.83 -6.81
C VAL A 126 1.56 12.74 -5.79
N ARG A 127 0.80 13.49 -5.00
CA ARG A 127 1.36 14.31 -3.91
C ARG A 127 2.07 13.45 -2.86
N ALA A 128 1.47 12.35 -2.43
CA ALA A 128 2.05 11.43 -1.47
C ALA A 128 3.34 10.78 -2.02
N PHE A 129 3.36 10.44 -3.32
CA PHE A 129 4.55 9.96 -4.01
C PHE A 129 5.69 10.99 -3.98
N ALA A 130 5.40 12.27 -4.22
CA ALA A 130 6.39 13.34 -4.12
C ALA A 130 6.90 13.51 -2.67
N ASP A 131 6.02 13.44 -1.67
CA ASP A 131 6.38 13.53 -0.25
C ASP A 131 7.25 12.34 0.20
N LEU A 132 7.03 11.15 -0.37
CA LEU A 132 7.87 9.96 -0.16
C LEU A 132 9.27 10.12 -0.76
N GLY A 133 9.43 10.93 -1.81
CA GLY A 133 10.66 11.02 -2.59
C GLY A 133 11.01 9.73 -3.32
N ALA A 134 10.00 8.92 -3.65
CA ALA A 134 10.17 7.67 -4.38
C ALA A 134 10.54 7.92 -5.86
N LYS A 135 11.15 6.93 -6.50
CA LYS A 135 11.63 7.07 -7.90
C LYS A 135 10.55 6.69 -8.92
N LEU A 136 9.75 5.66 -8.62
CA LEU A 136 8.67 5.19 -9.50
C LEU A 136 7.36 5.07 -8.71
N LEU A 137 6.26 5.49 -9.32
CA LEU A 137 4.89 5.34 -8.84
C LEU A 137 4.19 4.25 -9.66
N ILE A 138 3.64 3.25 -8.99
CA ILE A 138 2.76 2.24 -9.59
C ILE A 138 1.42 2.33 -8.87
N PRO A 139 0.32 2.64 -9.58
CA PRO A 139 -0.99 2.72 -8.96
C PRO A 139 -1.54 1.33 -8.63
N MET A 140 -2.30 1.27 -7.56
CA MET A 140 -3.04 0.09 -7.14
C MET A 140 -4.43 0.45 -6.60
N HIS A 141 -5.22 -0.53 -6.17
CA HIS A 141 -6.52 -0.35 -5.52
C HIS A 141 -7.56 0.35 -6.41
N TYR A 142 -7.57 0.06 -7.70
CA TYR A 142 -8.54 0.56 -8.69
C TYR A 142 -8.93 -0.55 -9.67
N GLY A 143 -9.95 -0.32 -10.49
CA GLY A 143 -10.24 -1.13 -11.67
C GLY A 143 -10.82 -2.54 -11.42
N THR A 144 -10.93 -3.03 -10.18
CA THR A 144 -11.37 -4.41 -9.90
C THR A 144 -12.78 -4.48 -9.31
N PHE A 145 -13.08 -3.66 -8.30
CA PHE A 145 -14.38 -3.63 -7.63
C PHE A 145 -14.89 -2.20 -7.52
N PRO A 146 -16.19 -1.94 -7.77
CA PRO A 146 -16.80 -0.62 -7.54
C PRO A 146 -16.98 -0.40 -6.03
N LEU A 147 -15.94 0.09 -5.36
CA LEU A 147 -15.94 0.36 -3.92
C LEU A 147 -16.36 1.80 -3.59
N GLY A 148 -16.22 2.72 -4.55
CA GLY A 148 -16.65 4.11 -4.50
C GLY A 148 -17.70 4.41 -5.57
N ASN A 149 -18.12 5.67 -5.64
CA ASN A 149 -19.05 6.17 -6.66
C ASN A 149 -18.32 6.73 -7.90
N GLU A 150 -16.98 6.85 -7.83
CA GLU A 150 -16.17 7.30 -8.96
C GLU A 150 -16.30 6.35 -10.15
N PRO A 151 -16.25 6.85 -11.41
CA PRO A 151 -16.20 6.02 -12.59
C PRO A 151 -15.01 5.04 -12.57
N HIS A 152 -15.22 3.82 -13.07
CA HIS A 152 -14.28 2.72 -12.94
C HIS A 152 -12.90 2.97 -13.56
N ASP A 153 -12.85 3.70 -14.67
CA ASP A 153 -11.68 4.05 -15.47
C ASP A 153 -11.09 5.42 -15.16
N GLU A 154 -11.84 6.30 -14.46
CA GLU A 154 -11.42 7.66 -14.11
C GLU A 154 -10.09 7.71 -13.31
N PRO A 155 -9.80 6.80 -12.34
CA PRO A 155 -8.62 6.93 -11.51
C PRO A 155 -7.30 6.98 -12.28
N VAL A 156 -7.15 6.17 -13.34
CA VAL A 156 -5.93 6.14 -14.15
C VAL A 156 -5.79 7.40 -14.99
N ASP A 157 -6.87 7.84 -15.62
CA ASP A 157 -6.86 9.05 -16.46
C ASP A 157 -6.48 10.28 -15.62
N ARG A 158 -7.02 10.41 -14.41
CA ARG A 158 -6.67 11.48 -13.48
C ARG A 158 -5.22 11.40 -13.00
N LEU A 159 -4.73 10.20 -12.70
CA LEU A 159 -3.33 10.01 -12.31
C LEU A 159 -2.39 10.49 -13.41
N LEU A 160 -2.63 10.05 -14.65
CA LEU A 160 -1.80 10.40 -15.80
C LEU A 160 -1.85 11.89 -16.11
N ALA A 161 -3.04 12.51 -16.03
CA ALA A 161 -3.21 13.95 -16.21
C ALA A 161 -2.44 14.75 -15.14
N GLU A 162 -2.47 14.33 -13.89
CA GLU A 162 -1.73 15.00 -12.81
C GLU A 162 -0.23 14.78 -12.92
N ALA A 163 0.22 13.58 -13.31
CA ALA A 163 1.63 13.29 -13.56
C ALA A 163 2.18 14.14 -14.71
N ASP A 164 1.42 14.31 -15.79
CA ASP A 164 1.78 15.19 -16.91
C ASP A 164 1.86 16.66 -16.48
N ARG A 165 0.86 17.13 -15.75
CA ARG A 165 0.82 18.51 -15.22
C ARG A 165 2.04 18.84 -14.36
N LEU A 166 2.59 17.85 -13.64
CA LEU A 166 3.77 18.00 -12.77
C LEU A 166 5.10 17.64 -13.47
N GLY A 167 5.07 17.17 -14.72
CA GLY A 167 6.26 16.79 -15.47
C GLY A 167 6.93 15.50 -14.98
N ILE A 168 6.16 14.58 -14.39
CA ILE A 168 6.64 13.30 -13.85
C ILE A 168 6.03 12.08 -14.54
N SER A 169 5.52 12.23 -15.75
CA SER A 169 4.86 11.14 -16.50
C SER A 169 5.73 9.89 -16.65
N GLU A 170 7.04 10.04 -16.81
CA GLU A 170 8.00 8.93 -16.89
C GLU A 170 8.17 8.16 -15.57
N GLN A 171 7.77 8.76 -14.45
CA GLN A 171 7.83 8.13 -13.13
C GLN A 171 6.52 7.42 -12.75
N ALA A 172 5.42 7.69 -13.46
CA ALA A 172 4.11 7.06 -13.26
C ALA A 172 3.94 5.89 -14.21
N LEU A 173 4.08 4.67 -13.70
CA LEU A 173 4.08 3.45 -14.51
C LEU A 173 2.77 2.67 -14.29
N ILE A 174 2.02 2.45 -15.37
CA ILE A 174 0.78 1.66 -15.37
C ILE A 174 1.08 0.29 -16.00
N PRO A 175 1.40 -0.74 -15.21
CA PRO A 175 1.68 -2.06 -15.75
C PRO A 175 0.42 -2.74 -16.26
N GLU A 176 0.57 -3.51 -17.33
CA GLU A 176 -0.46 -4.46 -17.72
C GLU A 176 -0.53 -5.62 -16.70
N GLU A 177 -1.75 -6.08 -16.39
CA GLU A 177 -1.95 -7.20 -15.46
C GLU A 177 -1.23 -8.47 -15.96
N GLY A 178 -0.42 -9.06 -15.08
CA GLY A 178 0.34 -10.28 -15.38
C GLY A 178 1.64 -10.07 -16.15
N VAL A 179 1.99 -8.83 -16.50
CA VAL A 179 3.26 -8.48 -17.15
C VAL A 179 4.27 -8.04 -16.10
N GLY A 180 5.46 -8.66 -16.11
CA GLY A 180 6.57 -8.26 -15.24
C GLY A 180 7.21 -6.95 -15.71
N ILE A 181 7.60 -6.11 -14.76
CA ILE A 181 8.34 -4.87 -15.02
C ILE A 181 9.74 -5.00 -14.44
N GLU A 182 10.74 -4.63 -15.22
CA GLU A 182 12.12 -4.46 -14.73
C GLU A 182 12.35 -2.97 -14.42
N TRP A 183 12.96 -2.67 -13.28
CA TRP A 183 13.20 -1.32 -12.76
C TRP A 183 14.48 -1.21 -11.94
#